data_7996a7d12206226530304a8b3ce7c050
#
_entry.id   7996a7d12206226530304a8b3ce7c050
#
_cell.length_a   1.000
_cell.length_b   1.000
_cell.length_c   1.000
_cell.angle_alpha   90.00
_cell.angle_beta   90.00
_cell.angle_gamma   90.00
#
_symmetry.space_group_name_H-M   'P 1'
#
loop_
_entity.id
_entity.type
_entity.pdbx_description
1 polymer ?
#
loop_
_entity_poly.entity_id
_entity_poly.type
_entity_poly.pdbx_seq_one_letter_code
_entity_poly.pdbx_strand_id
1 'polypeptide(L)'
;MLALQNIVLVSSLFLSAVAHPVHQLRELTIVGRDQSARVVRSETTAAAAAAGLEVLSSGNDAFRKNLADNDPQLLQKLATDGQAPPFMFLGCSDSRVSEASVFNAKPGTLFTQRNIANQYQRNDINAQSVLSYAVSELGVNHVIVMGHYGCGGVGAAIASAPTANVDAANGAVQNWIEPIREILHSSNRTELVELRTKNTGLAVVEEPDIKDPGFRALVEENVKASVRRIAADSVITNHFALLQQGGSTAAERRASEDKPPQDIFIHGFVYDIETGIVQDLGVSVGPAGKAIPSIPFASVAKAAVESAAAHDSETPKPAITVLELPVIQARCGTLCKAKRSLVSLWY
;
A
#
# COMPACT_ATOMS: atom_id res chain seq x y z
N MET A 1 42.07 13.79 -73.20
CA MET A 1 41.29 14.98 -73.14
C MET A 1 39.84 14.58 -73.04
N LEU A 2 39.22 14.75 -71.98
CA LEU A 2 37.80 14.87 -71.66
C LEU A 2 37.54 14.29 -70.27
N ALA A 3 37.26 15.18 -69.38
CA ALA A 3 36.97 14.88 -67.97
C ALA A 3 35.55 14.36 -67.86
N LEU A 4 35.35 13.26 -67.18
CA LEU A 4 34.06 12.76 -66.76
C LEU A 4 33.78 13.22 -65.32
N GLN A 5 32.82 14.10 -65.17
CA GLN A 5 32.29 14.55 -63.88
C GLN A 5 31.34 13.51 -63.34
N ASN A 6 31.67 12.99 -62.17
CA ASN A 6 30.79 12.12 -61.40
C ASN A 6 29.73 12.99 -60.66
N ILE A 7 28.46 12.83 -61.02
CA ILE A 7 27.34 13.39 -60.30
C ILE A 7 26.96 12.37 -59.18
N VAL A 8 27.22 12.76 -57.93
CA VAL A 8 26.69 12.03 -56.76
C VAL A 8 25.31 12.60 -56.41
N LEU A 9 24.28 11.77 -56.62
CA LEU A 9 22.94 12.10 -56.15
C LEU A 9 22.85 11.80 -54.63
N VAL A 10 22.75 12.84 -53.85
CA VAL A 10 22.43 12.73 -52.40
C VAL A 10 20.91 12.76 -52.25
N SER A 11 20.33 11.60 -51.97
CA SER A 11 18.91 11.48 -51.60
C SER A 11 18.75 11.93 -50.15
N SER A 12 18.24 13.12 -49.93
CA SER A 12 17.84 13.63 -48.63
C SER A 12 16.48 13.05 -48.23
N LEU A 13 16.51 12.06 -47.33
CA LEU A 13 15.35 11.60 -46.61
C LEU A 13 14.95 12.64 -45.56
N PHE A 14 13.85 13.34 -45.82
CA PHE A 14 13.20 14.17 -44.82
C PHE A 14 12.49 13.28 -43.79
N LEU A 15 13.13 13.12 -42.62
CA LEU A 15 12.45 12.62 -41.43
C LEU A 15 11.57 13.76 -40.88
N SER A 16 10.27 13.68 -41.09
CA SER A 16 9.33 14.57 -40.41
C SER A 16 9.26 14.18 -38.94
N ALA A 17 10.02 14.87 -38.11
CA ALA A 17 9.85 14.82 -36.66
C ALA A 17 8.52 15.53 -36.33
N VAL A 18 7.51 14.78 -35.90
CA VAL A 18 6.32 15.31 -35.29
C VAL A 18 6.73 15.87 -33.90
N ALA A 19 6.98 17.16 -33.85
CA ALA A 19 7.20 17.84 -32.59
C ALA A 19 5.87 17.91 -31.83
N HIS A 20 5.78 17.21 -30.73
CA HIS A 20 4.73 17.42 -29.75
C HIS A 20 4.90 18.84 -29.20
N PRO A 21 3.82 19.61 -29.05
CA PRO A 21 3.92 20.93 -28.47
C PRO A 21 4.35 20.78 -27.00
N VAL A 22 5.57 21.16 -26.71
CA VAL A 22 6.00 21.41 -25.34
C VAL A 22 5.15 22.54 -24.83
N HIS A 23 4.25 22.27 -23.88
CA HIS A 23 3.52 23.29 -23.16
C HIS A 23 4.54 24.23 -22.55
N GLN A 24 4.68 25.40 -23.13
CA GLN A 24 5.34 26.53 -22.49
C GLN A 24 4.61 26.79 -21.19
N LEU A 25 5.27 26.54 -20.08
CA LEU A 25 4.86 27.04 -18.78
C LEU A 25 4.72 28.56 -18.93
N ARG A 26 3.49 29.05 -19.03
CA ARG A 26 3.20 30.48 -18.94
C ARG A 26 3.68 30.92 -17.58
N GLU A 27 4.72 31.75 -17.56
CA GLU A 27 5.05 32.52 -16.38
C GLU A 27 3.79 33.26 -15.90
N LEU A 28 3.25 32.85 -14.78
CA LEU A 28 2.15 33.53 -14.11
C LEU A 28 2.71 34.85 -13.57
N THR A 29 2.69 35.89 -14.38
CA THR A 29 2.94 37.26 -13.93
C THR A 29 1.76 37.68 -13.05
N ILE A 30 1.89 37.49 -11.73
CA ILE A 30 0.94 38.05 -10.77
C ILE A 30 1.21 39.55 -10.69
N VAL A 31 0.33 40.32 -11.33
CA VAL A 31 0.36 41.77 -11.26
C VAL A 31 0.01 42.22 -9.84
N GLY A 32 0.96 42.87 -9.21
CA GLY A 32 0.88 43.85 -8.15
C GLY A 32 0.05 43.63 -6.91
N ARG A 33 0.77 43.34 -5.80
CA ARG A 33 0.53 43.93 -4.48
C ARG A 33 1.83 43.88 -3.70
N ASP A 34 2.28 45.09 -3.30
CA ASP A 34 3.33 45.37 -2.32
C ASP A 34 4.57 44.44 -2.33
N GLN A 35 5.62 44.91 -3.05
CA GLN A 35 6.92 44.21 -3.12
C GLN A 35 7.60 43.98 -1.77
N SER A 36 7.37 44.83 -0.78
CA SER A 36 7.95 44.72 0.55
C SER A 36 7.41 43.51 1.33
N ALA A 37 6.09 43.30 1.24
CA ALA A 37 5.44 42.13 1.85
C ALA A 37 5.82 40.79 1.16
N ARG A 38 6.22 40.86 -0.12
CA ARG A 38 6.64 39.70 -0.92
C ARG A 38 8.04 39.22 -0.58
N VAL A 39 8.97 40.13 -0.35
CA VAL A 39 10.36 39.82 0.01
C VAL A 39 10.40 39.15 1.39
N VAL A 40 9.71 39.70 2.37
CA VAL A 40 9.62 39.13 3.74
C VAL A 40 8.96 37.76 3.73
N ARG A 41 7.91 37.54 2.91
CA ARG A 41 7.25 36.24 2.79
C ARG A 41 8.14 35.19 2.07
N SER A 42 8.95 35.62 1.10
CA SER A 42 9.88 34.76 0.39
C SER A 42 11.02 34.30 1.29
N GLU A 43 11.58 35.18 2.10
CA GLU A 43 12.66 34.85 3.02
C GLU A 43 12.19 33.96 4.18
N THR A 44 11.01 34.22 4.76
CA THR A 44 10.42 33.34 5.78
C THR A 44 10.07 31.95 5.26
N THR A 45 9.59 31.84 4.03
CA THR A 45 9.32 30.51 3.42
C THR A 45 10.61 29.77 3.06
N ALA A 46 11.65 30.43 2.60
CA ALA A 46 12.94 29.82 2.32
C ALA A 46 13.65 29.35 3.60
N ALA A 47 13.62 30.17 4.68
CA ALA A 47 14.16 29.80 5.97
C ALA A 47 13.40 28.61 6.60
N ALA A 48 12.07 28.60 6.51
CA ALA A 48 11.26 27.49 6.98
C ALA A 48 11.52 26.20 6.18
N ALA A 49 11.71 26.30 4.86
CA ALA A 49 12.07 25.17 4.02
C ALA A 49 13.48 24.63 4.34
N ALA A 50 14.44 25.51 4.60
CA ALA A 50 15.78 25.11 5.02
C ALA A 50 15.77 24.41 6.39
N ALA A 51 15.02 24.93 7.36
CA ALA A 51 14.85 24.32 8.67
C ALA A 51 14.18 22.93 8.58
N GLY A 52 13.26 22.73 7.61
CA GLY A 52 12.67 21.41 7.34
C GLY A 52 13.68 20.38 6.85
N LEU A 53 14.63 20.79 6.00
CA LEU A 53 15.73 19.91 5.53
C LEU A 53 16.72 19.59 6.65
N GLU A 54 16.98 20.53 7.55
CA GLU A 54 17.86 20.33 8.70
C GLU A 54 17.32 19.24 9.65
N VAL A 55 16.00 19.12 9.80
CA VAL A 55 15.39 18.03 10.55
C VAL A 55 15.74 16.66 9.95
N LEU A 56 15.78 16.54 8.62
CA LEU A 56 16.18 15.30 7.95
C LEU A 56 17.66 15.00 8.13
N SER A 57 18.53 16.02 8.03
CA SER A 57 19.97 15.87 8.22
C SER A 57 20.31 15.43 9.64
N SER A 58 19.83 16.15 10.62
CA SER A 58 20.04 15.83 12.04
C SER A 58 19.44 14.48 12.44
N GLY A 59 18.27 14.13 11.87
CA GLY A 59 17.63 12.83 12.05
C GLY A 59 18.49 11.69 11.48
N ASN A 60 19.10 11.88 10.30
CA ASN A 60 20.01 10.88 9.73
C ASN A 60 21.28 10.70 10.57
N ASP A 61 21.84 11.77 11.08
CA ASP A 61 22.99 11.69 11.98
C ASP A 61 22.67 10.96 13.28
N ALA A 62 21.51 11.23 13.88
CA ALA A 62 21.04 10.54 15.07
C ALA A 62 20.80 9.04 14.79
N PHE A 63 20.22 8.68 13.65
CA PHE A 63 20.02 7.30 13.20
C PHE A 63 21.36 6.58 13.07
N ARG A 64 22.33 7.18 12.37
CA ARG A 64 23.67 6.59 12.19
C ARG A 64 24.38 6.41 13.51
N LYS A 65 24.32 7.39 14.39
CA LYS A 65 24.89 7.29 15.74
C LYS A 65 24.25 6.17 16.54
N ASN A 66 22.91 6.08 16.54
CA ASN A 66 22.20 5.01 17.25
C ASN A 66 22.63 3.61 16.77
N LEU A 67 22.77 3.43 15.45
CA LEU A 67 23.23 2.13 14.92
C LEU A 67 24.70 1.87 15.27
N ALA A 68 25.56 2.87 15.24
CA ALA A 68 26.96 2.69 15.64
C ALA A 68 27.09 2.25 17.10
N ASP A 69 26.23 2.77 17.97
CA ASP A 69 26.24 2.45 19.41
C ASP A 69 25.59 1.07 19.72
N ASN A 70 24.54 0.66 18.96
CA ASN A 70 23.71 -0.50 19.33
C ASN A 70 23.82 -1.69 18.36
N ASP A 71 24.17 -1.46 17.10
CA ASP A 71 24.27 -2.52 16.08
C ASP A 71 25.21 -2.07 14.93
N PRO A 72 26.52 -1.92 15.21
CA PRO A 72 27.47 -1.27 14.30
C PRO A 72 27.67 -2.02 12.97
N GLN A 73 27.33 -3.29 12.90
CA GLN A 73 27.52 -4.11 11.69
C GLN A 73 26.26 -4.20 10.83
N LEU A 74 25.10 -3.75 11.32
CA LEU A 74 23.83 -3.95 10.64
C LEU A 74 23.81 -3.42 9.20
N LEU A 75 24.19 -2.15 9.01
CA LEU A 75 24.15 -1.53 7.67
C LEU A 75 25.14 -2.20 6.70
N GLN A 76 26.34 -2.52 7.16
CA GLN A 76 27.33 -3.23 6.35
C GLN A 76 26.80 -4.61 5.95
N LYS A 77 26.26 -5.36 6.90
CA LYS A 77 25.68 -6.68 6.65
C LYS A 77 24.54 -6.62 5.63
N LEU A 78 23.58 -5.70 5.81
CA LEU A 78 22.49 -5.53 4.86
C LEU A 78 22.96 -5.11 3.46
N ALA A 79 24.03 -4.31 3.36
CA ALA A 79 24.58 -3.91 2.09
C ALA A 79 25.34 -5.05 1.39
N THR A 80 25.97 -5.96 2.15
CA THR A 80 26.78 -7.05 1.60
C THR A 80 25.92 -8.29 1.30
N ASP A 81 25.04 -8.66 2.24
CA ASP A 81 24.28 -9.92 2.19
C ASP A 81 22.90 -9.73 1.54
N GLY A 82 22.51 -8.46 1.25
CA GLY A 82 21.18 -8.12 0.74
C GLY A 82 20.10 -8.12 1.83
N GLN A 83 18.84 -8.17 1.39
CA GLN A 83 17.68 -8.16 2.28
C GLN A 83 16.98 -9.51 2.32
N ALA A 84 16.49 -9.91 3.48
CA ALA A 84 15.66 -11.09 3.68
C ALA A 84 14.56 -10.78 4.72
N PRO A 85 13.64 -9.86 4.42
CA PRO A 85 12.60 -9.43 5.35
C PRO A 85 11.61 -10.59 5.59
N PRO A 86 11.23 -10.89 6.83
CA PRO A 86 10.16 -11.86 7.10
C PRO A 86 8.77 -11.33 6.78
N PHE A 87 8.62 -10.01 6.64
CA PHE A 87 7.32 -9.36 6.47
C PHE A 87 7.28 -8.50 5.21
N MET A 88 6.17 -8.63 4.45
CA MET A 88 5.68 -7.55 3.59
C MET A 88 4.65 -6.74 4.39
N PHE A 89 4.71 -5.43 4.28
CA PHE A 89 3.79 -4.52 4.94
C PHE A 89 3.05 -3.65 3.90
N LEU A 90 1.73 -3.59 4.00
CA LEU A 90 0.88 -2.66 3.27
C LEU A 90 0.17 -1.73 4.26
N GLY A 91 0.57 -0.47 4.29
CA GLY A 91 0.03 0.54 5.21
C GLY A 91 -0.47 1.82 4.56
N CYS A 92 -1.00 2.70 5.40
CA CYS A 92 -1.40 4.04 4.97
C CYS A 92 -0.19 4.96 4.77
N SER A 93 -0.28 5.88 3.79
CA SER A 93 0.70 6.96 3.59
C SER A 93 0.67 8.03 4.69
N ASP A 94 -0.26 7.96 5.64
CA ASP A 94 -0.38 8.92 6.75
C ASP A 94 0.94 9.02 7.52
N SER A 95 1.45 10.24 7.69
CA SER A 95 2.73 10.50 8.33
C SER A 95 2.78 10.13 9.83
N ARG A 96 1.63 9.97 10.47
CA ARG A 96 1.49 9.55 11.88
C ARG A 96 1.66 8.04 12.06
N VAL A 97 1.68 7.27 10.96
CA VAL A 97 1.66 5.81 10.97
C VAL A 97 2.87 5.26 10.21
N SER A 98 4.06 5.48 10.78
CA SER A 98 5.29 4.86 10.27
C SER A 98 5.42 3.45 10.85
N GLU A 99 5.37 2.42 10.00
CA GLU A 99 5.47 1.02 10.40
C GLU A 99 6.77 0.73 11.15
N ALA A 100 7.88 1.29 10.68
CA ALA A 100 9.15 1.11 11.36
C ALA A 100 9.14 1.68 12.79
N SER A 101 8.47 2.83 12.99
CA SER A 101 8.32 3.44 14.32
C SER A 101 7.31 2.66 15.18
N VAL A 102 6.16 2.28 14.62
CA VAL A 102 5.08 1.55 15.35
C VAL A 102 5.59 0.21 15.86
N PHE A 103 6.37 -0.52 15.07
CA PHE A 103 6.90 -1.84 15.45
C PHE A 103 8.32 -1.79 16.01
N ASN A 104 8.91 -0.60 16.18
CA ASN A 104 10.33 -0.43 16.54
C ASN A 104 11.24 -1.34 15.68
N ALA A 105 10.95 -1.38 14.37
CA ALA A 105 11.58 -2.28 13.42
C ALA A 105 12.93 -1.74 12.96
N LYS A 106 13.94 -2.62 12.93
CA LYS A 106 15.25 -2.30 12.35
C LYS A 106 15.18 -2.31 10.82
N PRO A 107 16.10 -1.62 10.14
CA PRO A 107 16.28 -1.77 8.69
C PRO A 107 16.38 -3.25 8.28
N GLY A 108 15.74 -3.61 7.18
CA GLY A 108 15.72 -5.00 6.69
C GLY A 108 14.60 -5.88 7.25
N THR A 109 13.78 -5.38 8.19
CA THR A 109 12.68 -6.16 8.80
C THR A 109 11.42 -6.20 7.94
N LEU A 110 11.07 -5.07 7.31
CA LEU A 110 9.81 -4.91 6.59
C LEU A 110 10.07 -4.52 5.13
N PHE A 111 9.43 -5.22 4.19
CA PHE A 111 9.35 -4.82 2.79
C PHE A 111 8.04 -4.07 2.57
N THR A 112 8.10 -2.77 2.36
CA THR A 112 6.96 -1.88 2.60
C THR A 112 6.36 -1.31 1.33
N GLN A 113 5.03 -1.38 1.23
CA GLN A 113 4.16 -0.62 0.34
C GLN A 113 3.27 0.30 1.17
N ARG A 114 3.17 1.57 0.77
CA ARG A 114 2.28 2.54 1.42
C ARG A 114 1.52 3.34 0.38
N ASN A 115 0.23 3.50 0.62
CA ASN A 115 -0.66 4.33 -0.20
C ASN A 115 -1.79 4.92 0.66
N ILE A 116 -2.58 5.85 0.11
CA ILE A 116 -3.71 6.43 0.83
C ILE A 116 -4.69 5.32 1.23
N ALA A 117 -4.95 5.22 2.54
CA ALA A 117 -5.87 4.26 3.15
C ALA A 117 -5.49 2.77 2.92
N ASN A 118 -4.21 2.43 2.82
CA ASN A 118 -3.71 1.04 2.80
C ASN A 118 -4.50 0.11 1.86
N GLN A 119 -4.90 0.60 0.69
CA GLN A 119 -5.68 -0.16 -0.26
C GLN A 119 -4.82 -1.10 -1.12
N TYR A 120 -5.30 -2.31 -1.34
CA TYR A 120 -4.84 -3.18 -2.41
C TYR A 120 -5.89 -3.20 -3.53
N GLN A 121 -5.55 -2.68 -4.70
CA GLN A 121 -6.40 -2.67 -5.88
C GLN A 121 -5.73 -3.49 -6.99
N ARG A 122 -6.49 -4.36 -7.66
CA ARG A 122 -5.95 -5.26 -8.69
C ARG A 122 -5.34 -4.57 -9.91
N ASN A 123 -5.75 -3.33 -10.17
CA ASN A 123 -5.24 -2.49 -11.25
C ASN A 123 -4.10 -1.57 -10.81
N ASP A 124 -3.71 -1.60 -9.54
CA ASP A 124 -2.54 -0.88 -9.04
C ASP A 124 -1.29 -1.74 -9.24
N ILE A 125 -0.63 -1.53 -10.38
CA ILE A 125 0.59 -2.26 -10.74
C ILE A 125 1.72 -2.04 -9.72
N ASN A 126 1.74 -0.91 -9.00
CA ASN A 126 2.74 -0.65 -7.99
C ASN A 126 2.57 -1.59 -6.79
N ALA A 127 1.38 -1.63 -6.18
CA ALA A 127 1.12 -2.54 -5.07
C ALA A 127 1.27 -4.01 -5.47
N GLN A 128 0.84 -4.37 -6.70
CA GLN A 128 0.99 -5.72 -7.23
C GLN A 128 2.45 -6.11 -7.44
N SER A 129 3.30 -5.22 -7.95
CA SER A 129 4.73 -5.52 -8.14
C SER A 129 5.45 -5.69 -6.81
N VAL A 130 5.12 -4.91 -5.78
CA VAL A 130 5.67 -5.07 -4.42
C VAL A 130 5.25 -6.42 -3.83
N LEU A 131 3.96 -6.82 -3.95
CA LEU A 131 3.50 -8.13 -3.51
C LEU A 131 4.23 -9.26 -4.24
N SER A 132 4.34 -9.16 -5.56
CA SER A 132 5.01 -10.16 -6.39
C SER A 132 6.47 -10.34 -5.97
N TYR A 133 7.20 -9.24 -5.81
CA TYR A 133 8.60 -9.26 -5.40
C TYR A 133 8.78 -9.84 -3.99
N ALA A 134 7.92 -9.45 -3.05
CA ALA A 134 7.95 -9.96 -1.68
C ALA A 134 7.75 -11.48 -1.63
N VAL A 135 6.83 -12.01 -2.43
CA VAL A 135 6.49 -13.43 -2.46
C VAL A 135 7.51 -14.25 -3.25
N SER A 136 7.82 -13.80 -4.48
CA SER A 136 8.60 -14.61 -5.43
C SER A 136 10.11 -14.50 -5.22
N GLU A 137 10.61 -13.30 -4.86
CA GLU A 137 12.04 -13.05 -4.76
C GLU A 137 12.53 -13.07 -3.29
N LEU A 138 11.80 -12.43 -2.40
CA LEU A 138 12.21 -12.30 -1.00
C LEU A 138 11.74 -13.48 -0.13
N GLY A 139 10.68 -14.17 -0.52
CA GLY A 139 10.13 -15.30 0.21
C GLY A 139 9.64 -14.90 1.61
N VAL A 140 8.89 -13.79 1.71
CA VAL A 140 8.31 -13.35 2.99
C VAL A 140 7.37 -14.41 3.56
N ASN A 141 7.33 -14.53 4.89
CA ASN A 141 6.41 -15.46 5.56
C ASN A 141 5.06 -14.81 5.89
N HIS A 142 5.03 -13.49 6.00
CA HIS A 142 3.83 -12.75 6.40
C HIS A 142 3.60 -11.54 5.52
N VAL A 143 2.35 -11.34 5.11
CA VAL A 143 1.86 -10.11 4.49
C VAL A 143 0.94 -9.42 5.48
N ILE A 144 1.34 -8.24 5.95
CA ILE A 144 0.61 -7.45 6.93
C ILE A 144 -0.13 -6.33 6.23
N VAL A 145 -1.45 -6.29 6.34
CA VAL A 145 -2.27 -5.14 5.94
C VAL A 145 -2.67 -4.39 7.20
N MET A 146 -2.18 -3.17 7.37
CA MET A 146 -2.50 -2.37 8.54
C MET A 146 -3.15 -1.05 8.17
N GLY A 147 -4.41 -0.87 8.60
CA GLY A 147 -5.09 0.40 8.63
C GLY A 147 -4.86 1.14 9.95
N HIS A 148 -5.45 2.33 10.07
CA HIS A 148 -5.42 3.06 11.33
C HIS A 148 -6.69 3.86 11.53
N TYR A 149 -7.13 4.02 12.78
CA TYR A 149 -8.25 4.89 13.08
C TYR A 149 -7.90 6.35 12.80
N GLY A 150 -8.88 7.14 12.41
CA GLY A 150 -8.69 8.52 11.98
C GLY A 150 -7.94 8.65 10.63
N CYS A 151 -8.13 7.69 9.74
CA CYS A 151 -7.57 7.73 8.39
C CYS A 151 -8.29 8.76 7.51
N GLY A 152 -7.60 9.84 7.11
CA GLY A 152 -8.20 10.89 6.28
C GLY A 152 -8.75 10.41 4.94
N GLY A 153 -8.14 9.39 4.31
CA GLY A 153 -8.68 8.79 3.07
C GLY A 153 -10.01 8.06 3.29
N VAL A 154 -10.19 7.41 4.45
CA VAL A 154 -11.46 6.77 4.83
C VAL A 154 -12.49 7.82 5.23
N GLY A 155 -12.09 8.86 5.98
CA GLY A 155 -12.96 9.99 6.33
C GLY A 155 -13.49 10.70 5.10
N ALA A 156 -12.63 10.98 4.12
CA ALA A 156 -13.02 11.58 2.84
C ALA A 156 -13.96 10.68 2.01
N ALA A 157 -13.93 9.36 2.21
CA ALA A 157 -14.89 8.46 1.57
C ALA A 157 -16.28 8.50 2.22
N ILE A 158 -16.38 8.88 3.50
CA ILE A 158 -17.65 9.10 4.20
C ILE A 158 -18.23 10.46 3.84
N ALA A 159 -17.39 11.48 3.78
CA ALA A 159 -17.79 12.84 3.48
C ALA A 159 -18.36 12.97 2.06
N SER A 160 -19.23 13.97 1.88
CA SER A 160 -19.76 14.33 0.56
C SER A 160 -18.63 14.61 -0.41
N ALA A 161 -18.70 14.03 -1.61
CA ALA A 161 -17.76 14.35 -2.67
C ALA A 161 -17.86 15.84 -3.05
N PRO A 162 -16.75 16.47 -3.48
CA PRO A 162 -16.77 17.86 -3.93
C PRO A 162 -17.75 18.06 -5.08
N THR A 163 -18.58 19.07 -5.01
CA THR A 163 -19.58 19.41 -6.05
C THR A 163 -19.04 20.42 -7.07
N ALA A 164 -18.00 21.16 -6.73
CA ALA A 164 -17.32 22.08 -7.65
C ALA A 164 -16.42 21.31 -8.64
N ASN A 165 -15.98 21.99 -9.71
CA ASN A 165 -15.00 21.42 -10.63
C ASN A 165 -13.76 20.94 -9.85
N VAL A 166 -13.51 19.66 -9.94
CA VAL A 166 -12.40 18.99 -9.27
C VAL A 166 -11.16 19.17 -10.14
N ASP A 167 -10.08 19.68 -9.57
CA ASP A 167 -8.78 19.71 -10.26
C ASP A 167 -8.18 18.31 -10.40
N ALA A 168 -7.11 18.19 -11.16
CA ALA A 168 -6.49 16.90 -11.43
C ALA A 168 -5.98 16.20 -10.14
N ALA A 169 -5.47 16.97 -9.17
CA ALA A 169 -4.96 16.43 -7.92
C ALA A 169 -6.09 15.89 -7.05
N ASN A 170 -7.15 16.65 -6.88
CA ASN A 170 -8.33 16.24 -6.12
C ASN A 170 -9.04 15.06 -6.82
N GLY A 171 -9.15 15.09 -8.16
CA GLY A 171 -9.72 13.99 -8.94
C GLY A 171 -8.98 12.67 -8.73
N ALA A 172 -7.66 12.70 -8.67
CA ALA A 172 -6.87 11.49 -8.37
C ALA A 172 -7.21 10.89 -6.99
N VAL A 173 -7.35 11.73 -5.95
CA VAL A 173 -7.73 11.26 -4.61
C VAL A 173 -9.16 10.71 -4.61
N GLN A 174 -10.12 11.42 -5.23
CA GLN A 174 -11.52 10.99 -5.26
C GLN A 174 -11.69 9.64 -5.98
N ASN A 175 -11.02 9.44 -7.09
CA ASN A 175 -11.01 8.16 -7.81
C ASN A 175 -10.36 7.04 -6.98
N TRP A 176 -9.28 7.36 -6.27
CA TRP A 176 -8.57 6.38 -5.47
C TRP A 176 -9.39 5.85 -4.29
N ILE A 177 -10.21 6.68 -3.65
CA ILE A 177 -11.02 6.30 -2.49
C ILE A 177 -12.40 5.72 -2.85
N GLU A 178 -12.77 5.66 -4.14
CA GLU A 178 -14.06 5.14 -4.57
C GLU A 178 -14.34 3.71 -4.08
N PRO A 179 -13.39 2.75 -4.09
CA PRO A 179 -13.64 1.42 -3.53
C PRO A 179 -13.96 1.41 -2.03
N ILE A 180 -13.59 2.45 -1.29
CA ILE A 180 -13.97 2.60 0.13
C ILE A 180 -15.42 3.07 0.25
N ARG A 181 -15.87 3.96 -0.65
CA ARG A 181 -17.29 4.35 -0.76
C ARG A 181 -18.18 3.14 -1.09
N GLU A 182 -17.71 2.28 -2.01
CA GLU A 182 -18.41 1.03 -2.33
C GLU A 182 -18.58 0.14 -1.09
N ILE A 183 -17.54 0.02 -0.24
CA ILE A 183 -17.62 -0.71 1.03
C ILE A 183 -18.63 -0.04 1.96
N LEU A 184 -18.60 1.28 2.11
CA LEU A 184 -19.55 2.02 2.92
C LEU A 184 -20.98 1.75 2.48
N HIS A 185 -21.27 1.77 1.18
CA HIS A 185 -22.61 1.62 0.63
C HIS A 185 -23.12 0.17 0.66
N SER A 186 -22.27 -0.82 0.45
CA SER A 186 -22.64 -2.23 0.32
C SER A 186 -22.60 -3.03 1.62
N SER A 187 -21.88 -2.58 2.63
CA SER A 187 -21.70 -3.32 3.88
C SER A 187 -23.00 -3.40 4.69
N ASN A 188 -23.27 -4.57 5.23
CA ASN A 188 -24.37 -4.83 6.16
C ASN A 188 -23.93 -4.76 7.63
N ARG A 189 -22.72 -4.35 7.92
CA ARG A 189 -22.21 -4.16 9.27
C ARG A 189 -23.04 -3.07 9.97
N THR A 190 -23.50 -3.34 11.20
CA THR A 190 -24.45 -2.50 11.93
C THR A 190 -24.01 -1.05 12.01
N GLU A 191 -22.75 -0.80 12.40
CA GLU A 191 -22.22 0.56 12.56
C GLU A 191 -22.21 1.33 11.23
N LEU A 192 -22.01 0.63 10.10
CA LEU A 192 -22.03 1.25 8.77
C LEU A 192 -23.46 1.50 8.28
N VAL A 193 -24.40 0.62 8.63
CA VAL A 193 -25.85 0.85 8.38
C VAL A 193 -26.33 2.06 9.16
N GLU A 194 -25.98 2.16 10.43
CA GLU A 194 -26.32 3.28 11.29
C GLU A 194 -25.71 4.60 10.77
N LEU A 195 -24.43 4.59 10.39
CA LEU A 195 -23.76 5.75 9.80
C LEU A 195 -24.47 6.23 8.51
N ARG A 196 -24.83 5.32 7.60
CA ARG A 196 -25.59 5.67 6.40
C ARG A 196 -26.95 6.25 6.73
N THR A 197 -27.65 5.63 7.69
CA THR A 197 -28.97 6.10 8.13
C THR A 197 -28.92 7.49 8.73
N LYS A 198 -27.91 7.76 9.59
CA LYS A 198 -27.65 9.07 10.17
C LYS A 198 -27.40 10.14 9.11
N ASN A 199 -26.71 9.77 8.02
CA ASN A 199 -26.33 10.68 6.94
C ASN A 199 -27.43 10.84 5.88
N THR A 200 -28.49 10.02 5.92
CA THR A 200 -29.57 10.08 4.93
C THR A 200 -30.32 11.41 4.99
N GLY A 201 -30.44 12.06 3.85
CA GLY A 201 -31.16 13.37 3.73
C GLY A 201 -30.34 14.58 4.12
N LEU A 202 -29.10 14.43 4.55
CA LEU A 202 -28.18 15.56 4.76
C LEU A 202 -27.76 16.14 3.41
N ALA A 203 -27.78 17.47 3.29
CA ALA A 203 -27.30 18.17 2.08
C ALA A 203 -25.78 18.04 1.92
N VAL A 204 -25.05 18.02 3.00
CA VAL A 204 -23.60 17.82 3.09
C VAL A 204 -23.31 16.89 4.25
N VAL A 205 -22.50 15.89 4.00
CA VAL A 205 -21.95 14.99 5.02
C VAL A 205 -20.51 15.42 5.29
N GLU A 206 -20.19 15.74 6.51
CA GLU A 206 -18.84 16.05 6.96
C GLU A 206 -18.08 14.77 7.37
N GLU A 207 -16.76 14.86 7.46
CA GLU A 207 -15.94 13.78 8.02
C GLU A 207 -16.32 13.56 9.49
N PRO A 208 -16.63 12.31 9.92
CA PRO A 208 -17.00 12.04 11.29
C PRO A 208 -15.84 12.21 12.27
N ASP A 209 -16.16 12.33 13.57
CA ASP A 209 -15.16 12.26 14.63
C ASP A 209 -14.42 10.91 14.59
N ILE A 210 -13.13 10.92 14.97
CA ILE A 210 -12.26 9.73 14.99
C ILE A 210 -12.82 8.58 15.85
N LYS A 211 -13.66 8.89 16.81
CA LYS A 211 -14.35 7.94 17.71
C LYS A 211 -15.70 7.47 17.19
N ASP A 212 -16.18 8.02 16.08
CA ASP A 212 -17.45 7.57 15.50
C ASP A 212 -17.37 6.07 15.16
N PRO A 213 -18.30 5.24 15.67
CA PRO A 213 -18.27 3.80 15.47
C PRO A 213 -18.33 3.40 14.01
N GLY A 214 -19.09 4.12 13.18
CA GLY A 214 -19.19 3.88 11.74
C GLY A 214 -17.90 4.21 11.02
N PHE A 215 -17.21 5.29 11.40
CA PHE A 215 -15.90 5.62 10.86
C PHE A 215 -14.86 4.54 11.18
N ARG A 216 -14.78 4.13 12.46
CA ARG A 216 -13.88 3.04 12.88
C ARG A 216 -14.20 1.73 12.15
N ALA A 217 -15.47 1.39 12.04
CA ALA A 217 -15.92 0.22 11.30
C ALA A 217 -15.52 0.25 9.81
N LEU A 218 -15.60 1.40 9.15
CA LEU A 218 -15.19 1.52 7.75
C LEU A 218 -13.67 1.35 7.57
N VAL A 219 -12.86 1.85 8.48
CA VAL A 219 -11.40 1.58 8.51
C VAL A 219 -11.16 0.08 8.58
N GLU A 220 -11.82 -0.64 9.47
CA GLU A 220 -11.65 -2.06 9.65
C GLU A 220 -12.10 -2.87 8.41
N GLU A 221 -13.26 -2.53 7.83
CA GLU A 221 -13.77 -3.20 6.63
C GLU A 221 -12.88 -2.95 5.40
N ASN A 222 -12.26 -1.77 5.29
CA ASN A 222 -11.28 -1.46 4.25
C ASN A 222 -10.02 -2.34 4.37
N VAL A 223 -9.50 -2.55 5.58
CA VAL A 223 -8.40 -3.50 5.82
C VAL A 223 -8.80 -4.90 5.42
N LYS A 224 -9.96 -5.38 5.90
CA LYS A 224 -10.50 -6.72 5.56
C LYS A 224 -10.69 -6.89 4.05
N ALA A 225 -11.13 -5.84 3.35
CA ALA A 225 -11.26 -5.87 1.89
C ALA A 225 -9.89 -6.00 1.19
N SER A 226 -8.87 -5.29 1.67
CA SER A 226 -7.51 -5.40 1.14
C SER A 226 -6.91 -6.78 1.40
N VAL A 227 -7.09 -7.37 2.58
CA VAL A 227 -6.70 -8.76 2.88
C VAL A 227 -7.35 -9.73 1.90
N ARG A 228 -8.68 -9.63 1.68
CA ARG A 228 -9.40 -10.50 0.73
C ARG A 228 -8.89 -10.33 -0.70
N ARG A 229 -8.60 -9.10 -1.14
CA ARG A 229 -8.08 -8.83 -2.49
C ARG A 229 -6.69 -9.41 -2.69
N ILE A 230 -5.80 -9.27 -1.70
CA ILE A 230 -4.46 -9.89 -1.73
C ILE A 230 -4.58 -11.41 -1.76
N ALA A 231 -5.39 -12.01 -0.89
CA ALA A 231 -5.57 -13.45 -0.85
C ALA A 231 -6.12 -14.03 -2.17
N ALA A 232 -6.90 -13.25 -2.91
CA ALA A 232 -7.46 -13.61 -4.22
C ALA A 232 -6.56 -13.20 -5.40
N ASP A 233 -5.41 -12.58 -5.17
CA ASP A 233 -4.47 -12.24 -6.23
C ASP A 233 -3.77 -13.47 -6.79
N SER A 234 -3.45 -13.44 -8.08
CA SER A 234 -2.79 -14.55 -8.78
C SER A 234 -1.41 -14.88 -8.20
N VAL A 235 -0.70 -13.90 -7.66
CA VAL A 235 0.58 -14.11 -6.97
C VAL A 235 0.39 -15.06 -5.79
N ILE A 236 -0.60 -14.83 -4.95
CA ILE A 236 -0.89 -15.65 -3.75
C ILE A 236 -1.52 -16.98 -4.12
N THR A 237 -2.55 -16.97 -4.99
CA THR A 237 -3.25 -18.21 -5.36
C THR A 237 -2.34 -19.20 -6.11
N ASN A 238 -1.46 -18.71 -6.98
CA ASN A 238 -0.46 -19.55 -7.64
C ASN A 238 0.57 -20.07 -6.62
N HIS A 239 1.04 -19.23 -5.70
CA HIS A 239 1.96 -19.65 -4.66
C HIS A 239 1.35 -20.76 -3.77
N PHE A 240 0.10 -20.61 -3.35
CA PHE A 240 -0.61 -21.65 -2.58
C PHE A 240 -0.82 -22.93 -3.38
N ALA A 241 -1.09 -22.84 -4.69
CA ALA A 241 -1.20 -24.02 -5.54
C ALA A 241 0.13 -24.79 -5.66
N LEU A 242 1.26 -24.09 -5.70
CA LEU A 242 2.60 -24.68 -5.69
C LEU A 242 2.88 -25.44 -4.39
N LEU A 243 2.54 -24.87 -3.24
CA LEU A 243 2.69 -25.51 -1.93
C LEU A 243 1.89 -26.84 -1.85
N GLN A 244 0.67 -26.88 -2.43
CA GLN A 244 -0.17 -28.10 -2.45
C GLN A 244 0.42 -29.22 -3.34
N GLN A 245 1.16 -28.88 -4.39
CA GLN A 245 1.77 -29.84 -5.31
C GLN A 245 3.08 -30.42 -4.79
N GLY A 246 3.45 -30.18 -3.53
CA GLY A 246 4.67 -30.72 -2.91
C GLY A 246 5.96 -30.01 -3.33
N GLY A 247 5.85 -28.77 -3.75
CA GLY A 247 6.99 -27.89 -4.07
C GLY A 247 7.58 -28.16 -5.46
N SER A 248 7.56 -27.15 -6.25
CA SER A 248 8.33 -26.85 -7.45
C SER A 248 8.49 -27.93 -8.53
N THR A 249 7.95 -27.62 -9.68
CA THR A 249 8.47 -28.15 -10.96
C THR A 249 9.93 -27.68 -11.15
N ALA A 250 10.73 -28.47 -11.88
CA ALA A 250 12.13 -28.14 -12.16
C ALA A 250 12.36 -26.80 -12.85
N ALA A 251 11.29 -26.14 -13.35
CA ALA A 251 11.33 -24.80 -13.95
C ALA A 251 11.27 -23.69 -12.90
N GLU A 252 10.64 -23.91 -11.77
CA GLU A 252 10.45 -22.96 -10.68
C GLU A 252 11.65 -22.93 -9.74
N ARG A 253 12.38 -24.03 -9.63
CA ARG A 253 13.68 -24.10 -8.94
C ARG A 253 14.79 -23.26 -9.59
N ARG A 254 14.58 -22.78 -10.83
CA ARG A 254 15.56 -21.91 -11.50
C ARG A 254 15.35 -20.41 -11.24
N ALA A 255 14.23 -20.04 -10.67
CA ALA A 255 13.92 -18.63 -10.38
C ALA A 255 14.39 -18.18 -8.99
N SER A 256 14.60 -19.12 -8.05
CA SER A 256 15.16 -18.84 -6.74
C SER A 256 16.21 -19.88 -6.43
N GLU A 257 17.45 -19.46 -6.30
CA GLU A 257 18.55 -20.30 -5.84
C GLU A 257 18.14 -21.00 -4.54
N ASP A 258 17.75 -22.27 -4.63
CA ASP A 258 17.68 -23.27 -3.56
C ASP A 258 16.71 -23.10 -2.39
N LYS A 259 15.83 -22.10 -2.32
CA LYS A 259 14.85 -22.03 -1.23
C LYS A 259 13.51 -22.66 -1.64
N PRO A 260 12.99 -23.65 -0.88
CA PRO A 260 11.63 -24.15 -1.11
C PRO A 260 10.62 -23.02 -0.86
N PRO A 261 9.45 -23.03 -1.57
CA PRO A 261 8.41 -22.05 -1.32
C PRO A 261 7.98 -22.09 0.15
N GLN A 262 7.97 -20.94 0.80
CA GLN A 262 7.62 -20.78 2.20
C GLN A 262 6.11 -20.66 2.38
N ASP A 263 5.60 -21.14 3.53
CA ASP A 263 4.22 -20.84 3.92
C ASP A 263 4.08 -19.33 4.11
N ILE A 264 3.06 -18.74 3.46
CA ILE A 264 2.76 -17.30 3.55
C ILE A 264 1.41 -17.11 4.23
N PHE A 265 1.36 -16.22 5.21
CA PHE A 265 0.16 -15.85 5.93
C PHE A 265 -0.13 -14.36 5.73
N ILE A 266 -1.38 -14.02 5.44
CA ILE A 266 -1.84 -12.65 5.23
C ILE A 266 -2.67 -12.26 6.44
N HIS A 267 -2.38 -11.12 7.05
CA HIS A 267 -3.02 -10.65 8.28
C HIS A 267 -3.60 -9.26 8.12
N GLY A 268 -4.71 -8.99 8.80
CA GLY A 268 -5.33 -7.67 8.86
C GLY A 268 -5.27 -7.09 10.26
N PHE A 269 -4.58 -5.94 10.40
CA PHE A 269 -4.45 -5.23 11.68
C PHE A 269 -4.97 -3.80 11.57
N VAL A 270 -5.31 -3.22 12.71
CA VAL A 270 -5.63 -1.80 12.83
C VAL A 270 -4.79 -1.16 13.94
N TYR A 271 -4.26 0.02 13.66
CA TYR A 271 -3.49 0.82 14.60
C TYR A 271 -4.34 1.95 15.16
N ASP A 272 -4.37 2.08 16.46
CA ASP A 272 -5.02 3.18 17.13
C ASP A 272 -4.00 4.29 17.38
N ILE A 273 -4.11 5.40 16.65
CA ILE A 273 -3.17 6.52 16.73
C ILE A 273 -3.23 7.29 18.07
N GLU A 274 -4.31 7.15 18.83
CA GLU A 274 -4.44 7.81 20.16
C GLU A 274 -3.68 7.03 21.22
N THR A 275 -3.67 5.71 21.14
CA THR A 275 -3.12 4.83 22.18
C THR A 275 -1.79 4.18 21.79
N GLY A 276 -1.46 4.18 20.51
CA GLY A 276 -0.29 3.46 19.99
C GLY A 276 -0.49 1.93 19.91
N ILE A 277 -1.71 1.44 20.10
CA ILE A 277 -2.00 0.00 20.16
C ILE A 277 -2.32 -0.54 18.77
N VAL A 278 -1.70 -1.65 18.40
CA VAL A 278 -2.07 -2.47 17.24
C VAL A 278 -3.02 -3.57 17.69
N GLN A 279 -4.12 -3.75 16.96
CA GLN A 279 -5.14 -4.75 17.23
C GLN A 279 -5.33 -5.66 16.02
N ASP A 280 -5.61 -6.94 16.29
CA ASP A 280 -5.95 -7.94 15.28
C ASP A 280 -7.43 -7.85 14.90
N LEU A 281 -7.73 -7.79 13.60
CA LEU A 281 -9.09 -7.79 13.06
C LEU A 281 -9.69 -9.20 12.93
N GLY A 282 -8.95 -10.23 13.29
CA GLY A 282 -9.40 -11.62 13.19
C GLY A 282 -9.56 -12.10 11.74
N VAL A 283 -8.87 -11.49 10.80
CA VAL A 283 -8.92 -11.83 9.38
C VAL A 283 -7.52 -12.22 8.92
N SER A 284 -7.21 -13.50 9.05
CA SER A 284 -5.96 -14.06 8.59
C SER A 284 -6.23 -15.16 7.57
N VAL A 285 -5.40 -15.20 6.51
CA VAL A 285 -5.49 -16.19 5.42
C VAL A 285 -4.12 -16.86 5.29
N GLY A 286 -4.12 -18.18 5.10
CA GLY A 286 -2.91 -18.98 4.87
C GLY A 286 -3.15 -20.10 3.89
N PRO A 287 -2.12 -20.92 3.60
CA PRO A 287 -2.26 -22.08 2.74
C PRO A 287 -3.25 -23.09 3.31
N ALA A 288 -3.99 -23.77 2.43
CA ALA A 288 -4.96 -24.79 2.84
C ALA A 288 -4.29 -25.90 3.68
N GLY A 289 -4.93 -26.27 4.77
CA GLY A 289 -4.41 -27.29 5.70
C GLY A 289 -3.32 -26.80 6.66
N LYS A 290 -2.92 -25.53 6.59
CA LYS A 290 -1.97 -24.93 7.54
C LYS A 290 -2.70 -24.13 8.61
N ALA A 291 -2.29 -24.32 9.86
CA ALA A 291 -2.81 -23.50 10.95
C ALA A 291 -2.27 -22.07 10.87
N ILE A 292 -3.16 -21.09 11.06
CA ILE A 292 -2.72 -19.69 11.18
C ILE A 292 -1.84 -19.55 12.44
N PRO A 293 -0.67 -18.93 12.33
CA PRO A 293 0.18 -18.66 13.48
C PRO A 293 -0.55 -17.85 14.55
N SER A 294 -0.21 -18.07 15.82
CA SER A 294 -0.76 -17.27 16.91
C SER A 294 -0.42 -15.80 16.75
N ILE A 295 -1.44 -14.94 16.76
CA ILE A 295 -1.28 -13.50 16.63
C ILE A 295 -1.03 -12.89 18.01
N PRO A 296 0.08 -12.14 18.21
CA PRO A 296 0.43 -11.59 19.52
C PRO A 296 -0.31 -10.29 19.88
N PHE A 297 -1.27 -9.87 19.04
CA PHE A 297 -2.07 -8.67 19.27
C PHE A 297 -3.47 -9.01 19.79
N ALA A 298 -4.01 -8.13 20.66
CA ALA A 298 -5.38 -8.28 21.13
C ALA A 298 -6.37 -8.15 19.96
N SER A 299 -7.39 -9.00 19.93
CA SER A 299 -8.45 -8.90 18.93
C SER A 299 -9.34 -7.68 19.22
N VAL A 300 -9.74 -6.95 18.15
CA VAL A 300 -10.73 -5.86 18.23
C VAL A 300 -12.03 -6.35 18.86
N ALA A 301 -12.49 -7.54 18.52
CA ALA A 301 -13.67 -8.15 19.10
C ALA A 301 -13.53 -8.37 20.62
N LYS A 302 -12.32 -8.71 21.11
CA LYS A 302 -12.07 -8.88 22.54
C LYS A 302 -12.01 -7.55 23.28
N ALA A 303 -11.42 -6.53 22.69
CA ALA A 303 -11.40 -5.18 23.26
C ALA A 303 -12.79 -4.54 23.33
N ALA A 304 -13.65 -4.78 22.33
CA ALA A 304 -15.05 -4.37 22.34
C ALA A 304 -15.86 -5.10 23.43
N VAL A 305 -15.58 -6.38 23.67
CA VAL A 305 -16.22 -7.17 24.75
C VAL A 305 -15.72 -6.71 26.13
N GLU A 306 -14.45 -6.38 26.28
CA GLU A 306 -13.93 -5.87 27.56
C GLU A 306 -14.49 -4.47 27.89
N SER A 307 -14.75 -3.63 26.88
CA SER A 307 -15.44 -2.36 27.08
C SER A 307 -16.95 -2.50 27.29
N ALA A 308 -17.59 -3.53 26.70
CA ALA A 308 -19.00 -3.83 26.88
C ALA A 308 -19.27 -4.68 28.13
N ALA A 309 -18.34 -5.54 28.56
CA ALA A 309 -18.45 -6.33 29.78
C ALA A 309 -18.33 -5.49 31.08
N ALA A 310 -17.98 -4.18 30.93
CA ALA A 310 -18.25 -3.19 31.97
C ALA A 310 -19.74 -2.82 32.05
N HIS A 311 -20.60 -3.34 31.11
CA HIS A 311 -22.01 -2.96 31.01
C HIS A 311 -23.01 -4.06 30.69
N ASP A 312 -22.77 -5.32 30.76
CA ASP A 312 -23.76 -6.38 30.96
C ASP A 312 -23.22 -7.79 30.66
N SER A 313 -23.64 -8.73 31.50
CA SER A 313 -23.29 -10.14 31.45
C SER A 313 -24.21 -10.90 30.50
N GLU A 314 -23.82 -11.12 29.25
CA GLU A 314 -24.22 -12.28 28.45
C GLU A 314 -23.36 -12.38 27.17
N THR A 315 -22.62 -13.48 27.03
CA THR A 315 -21.66 -13.71 25.94
C THR A 315 -22.22 -14.53 24.81
N PRO A 316 -22.10 -14.13 23.54
CA PRO A 316 -22.09 -15.06 22.42
C PRO A 316 -20.65 -15.45 22.05
N LYS A 317 -20.43 -16.75 21.83
CA LYS A 317 -19.15 -17.30 21.35
C LYS A 317 -18.79 -16.74 19.97
N PRO A 318 -17.53 -16.33 19.73
CA PRO A 318 -17.09 -15.89 18.40
C PRO A 318 -17.01 -17.09 17.45
N ALA A 319 -17.68 -16.97 16.31
CA ALA A 319 -17.52 -17.89 15.19
C ALA A 319 -16.22 -17.52 14.44
N ILE A 320 -15.25 -18.41 14.45
CA ILE A 320 -14.04 -18.30 13.60
C ILE A 320 -14.48 -18.64 12.18
N THR A 321 -14.64 -17.63 11.33
CA THR A 321 -14.95 -17.85 9.91
C THR A 321 -13.65 -18.06 9.15
N VAL A 322 -13.26 -19.30 8.98
CA VAL A 322 -12.27 -19.68 7.98
C VAL A 322 -12.93 -19.54 6.61
N LEU A 323 -12.54 -18.55 5.82
CA LEU A 323 -12.99 -18.41 4.44
C LEU A 323 -12.27 -19.47 3.59
N GLU A 324 -12.93 -20.58 3.34
CA GLU A 324 -12.52 -21.49 2.27
C GLU A 324 -12.80 -20.83 0.91
N LEU A 325 -11.73 -20.48 0.20
CA LEU A 325 -11.84 -19.97 -1.18
C LEU A 325 -12.01 -21.17 -2.13
N PRO A 326 -12.96 -21.13 -3.07
CA PRO A 326 -13.11 -22.20 -4.06
C PRO A 326 -11.87 -22.23 -4.97
N VAL A 327 -11.32 -23.43 -5.13
CA VAL A 327 -10.22 -23.70 -6.08
C VAL A 327 -10.74 -23.50 -7.51
N ILE A 328 -10.37 -22.39 -8.13
CA ILE A 328 -10.64 -22.17 -9.55
C ILE A 328 -9.57 -22.94 -10.33
N GLN A 329 -9.93 -24.11 -10.84
CA GLN A 329 -9.10 -24.83 -11.81
C GLN A 329 -9.05 -24.03 -13.11
N ALA A 330 -8.00 -23.24 -13.29
CA ALA A 330 -7.69 -22.64 -14.58
C ALA A 330 -7.23 -23.75 -15.55
N ARG A 331 -8.12 -24.17 -16.45
CA ARG A 331 -7.73 -24.97 -17.62
C ARG A 331 -6.91 -24.09 -18.56
N CYS A 332 -5.60 -24.17 -18.44
CA CYS A 332 -4.69 -23.55 -19.40
C CYS A 332 -4.75 -24.34 -20.70
N GLY A 333 -5.48 -23.82 -21.70
CA GLY A 333 -5.46 -24.34 -23.07
C GLY A 333 -4.11 -24.06 -23.72
N THR A 334 -3.84 -24.75 -24.81
CA THR A 334 -2.60 -24.91 -25.60
C THR A 334 -1.87 -23.64 -26.07
N LEU A 335 -2.23 -22.45 -25.61
CA LEU A 335 -1.68 -21.13 -26.01
C LEU A 335 -0.58 -20.57 -25.08
N CYS A 336 -0.24 -21.24 -23.98
CA CYS A 336 0.79 -20.77 -23.03
C CYS A 336 2.25 -21.07 -23.45
N LYS A 337 2.50 -21.59 -24.65
CA LYS A 337 3.88 -21.97 -25.07
C LYS A 337 4.69 -20.86 -25.76
N ALA A 338 4.18 -19.66 -25.95
CA ALA A 338 4.80 -18.67 -26.86
C ALA A 338 5.24 -17.35 -26.21
N LYS A 339 5.53 -17.27 -24.91
CA LYS A 339 6.14 -16.06 -24.32
C LYS A 339 7.10 -16.37 -23.16
N ARG A 340 8.14 -17.14 -23.49
CA ARG A 340 9.27 -17.34 -22.56
C ARG A 340 10.58 -16.92 -23.22
N SER A 341 10.79 -15.65 -23.49
CA SER A 341 12.12 -15.19 -23.91
C SER A 341 12.27 -13.67 -23.88
N LEU A 342 12.01 -13.00 -22.75
CA LEU A 342 12.29 -11.57 -22.60
C LEU A 342 12.48 -11.10 -21.13
N VAL A 343 12.98 -11.93 -20.22
CA VAL A 343 13.25 -11.51 -18.83
C VAL A 343 14.72 -11.72 -18.43
N SER A 344 15.65 -11.74 -19.36
CA SER A 344 17.09 -11.87 -19.01
C SER A 344 17.90 -10.61 -19.33
N LEU A 345 17.37 -9.42 -19.12
CA LEU A 345 18.08 -8.15 -19.38
C LEU A 345 17.72 -7.08 -18.34
N TRP A 346 17.92 -7.35 -17.04
CA TRP A 346 18.03 -6.29 -16.02
C TRP A 346 18.83 -6.84 -14.83
N TYR A 347 20.13 -6.80 -14.96
CA TYR A 347 21.12 -6.63 -13.90
C TYR A 347 22.11 -5.57 -14.35
#